data_dec11b3200f9503f87e2e781c6a57df9
#
_entry.id   dec11b3200f9503f87e2e781c6a57df9
#
_cell.length_a   1.000
_cell.length_b   1.000
_cell.length_c   1.000
_cell.angle_alpha   90.00
_cell.angle_beta   90.00
_cell.angle_gamma   90.00
#
_symmetry.space_group_name_H-M   'P 1'
#
loop_
_entity.id
_entity.type
_entity.pdbx_description
1 polymer ?
#
loop_
_entity_poly.entity_id
_entity_poly.type
_entity_poly.pdbx_seq_one_letter_code
_entity_poly.pdbx_strand_id
1 'polypeptide(L)'
;MSCLLNALQKEASRKLWFRGALWLAVLGPFFFLSYNFAGSLAEVRQIRASLVFGWERWIPFRPWTILAYWSLILACIASFFSAWGIFSPDARPGRGDPDRERQRLDRHGERLLLCQLLTVACFLLMPLRFSYTPPRVEGFLGGFFAMLYAFDQPYNQIPSLHVALLTLIAARCSLGGVWRGAFNSWVFLVGISVLTTWQQHFIGALAGLLLGGLVLWAVPDDGPTLRTLWREGRSARDDPDRRVLARIYAAASFACLAWCVFGWACWGSGAAAIWLFLAWSGLALGLTALVYARLGPAALRKRQGGLPPASLWLFWPYLAGAWLNSRWWTRGRPAPDHVADRIWIGRMPGRRELERLAASEHGFDALLDLAAELPAPASFAGGEDFVYAAVPLLEGAIPDPEDVGRAVLRLDRLHRAGRTTLVCCALGEVRSALVVAVWLSFRSGAPLADAVAGVARRRRGVALDEARIQAGQAALRLLLARKRAGDLAERLSRWRAGQREAIKKSFHNSHEMASNAGRES
;
A
#
# COMPACT_ATOMS: atom_id res chain seq x y z
N MET A 1 38.80 -8.69 11.85
CA MET A 1 37.33 -8.54 11.76
C MET A 1 36.90 -7.53 10.70
N SER A 2 37.48 -6.32 10.61
CA SER A 2 37.16 -5.32 9.56
C SER A 2 37.47 -5.78 8.12
N CYS A 3 38.58 -6.47 7.92
CA CYS A 3 38.99 -6.97 6.58
C CYS A 3 38.05 -8.06 6.05
N LEU A 4 37.58 -8.97 6.92
CA LEU A 4 36.61 -10.01 6.56
C LEU A 4 35.23 -9.42 6.26
N LEU A 5 34.78 -8.44 7.04
CA LEU A 5 33.53 -7.69 6.79
C LEU A 5 33.59 -6.95 5.45
N ASN A 6 34.69 -6.29 5.13
CA ASN A 6 34.90 -5.62 3.85
C ASN A 6 34.92 -6.61 2.66
N ALA A 7 35.51 -7.79 2.83
CA ALA A 7 35.50 -8.83 1.79
C ALA A 7 34.09 -9.39 1.53
N LEU A 8 33.32 -9.68 2.58
CA LEU A 8 31.93 -10.16 2.48
C LEU A 8 31.02 -9.11 1.86
N GLN A 9 31.20 -7.83 2.20
CA GLN A 9 30.44 -6.72 1.59
C GLN A 9 30.74 -6.57 0.10
N LYS A 10 32.02 -6.70 -0.28
CA LYS A 10 32.45 -6.62 -1.67
C LYS A 10 31.87 -7.78 -2.52
N GLU A 11 31.79 -8.97 -1.94
CA GLU A 11 31.17 -10.14 -2.59
C GLU A 11 29.64 -9.98 -2.70
N ALA A 12 28.97 -9.53 -1.66
CA ALA A 12 27.52 -9.24 -1.70
C ALA A 12 27.19 -8.16 -2.73
N SER A 13 27.98 -7.08 -2.78
CA SER A 13 27.81 -6.01 -3.77
C SER A 13 28.01 -6.53 -5.21
N ARG A 14 29.03 -7.39 -5.44
CA ARG A 14 29.26 -8.02 -6.75
C ARG A 14 28.09 -8.90 -7.19
N LYS A 15 27.50 -9.65 -6.25
CA LYS A 15 26.31 -10.49 -6.53
C LYS A 15 25.07 -9.65 -6.88
N LEU A 16 24.86 -8.51 -6.22
CA LEU A 16 23.78 -7.57 -6.53
C LEU A 16 23.98 -6.91 -7.90
N TRP A 17 25.21 -6.51 -8.21
CA TRP A 17 25.55 -5.91 -9.50
C TRP A 17 25.29 -6.89 -10.66
N PHE A 18 25.75 -8.12 -10.52
CA PHE A 18 25.50 -9.19 -11.52
C PHE A 18 23.98 -9.44 -11.71
N ARG A 19 23.21 -9.43 -10.60
CA ARG A 19 21.76 -9.59 -10.66
C ARG A 19 21.06 -8.43 -11.38
N GLY A 20 21.52 -7.20 -11.16
CA GLY A 20 21.05 -6.02 -11.89
C GLY A 20 21.33 -6.12 -13.39
N ALA A 21 22.56 -6.55 -13.75
CA ALA A 21 22.92 -6.78 -15.13
C ALA A 21 22.07 -7.87 -15.80
N LEU A 22 21.75 -8.96 -15.06
CA LEU A 22 20.87 -10.02 -15.56
C LEU A 22 19.45 -9.52 -15.83
N TRP A 23 18.88 -8.71 -14.92
CA TRP A 23 17.58 -8.08 -15.18
C TRP A 23 17.60 -7.21 -16.42
N LEU A 24 18.63 -6.38 -16.62
CA LEU A 24 18.77 -5.56 -17.82
C LEU A 24 18.96 -6.38 -19.10
N ALA A 25 19.70 -7.48 -19.03
CA ALA A 25 19.90 -8.38 -20.16
C ALA A 25 18.58 -9.06 -20.60
N VAL A 26 17.63 -9.25 -19.68
CA VAL A 26 16.30 -9.79 -20.02
C VAL A 26 15.35 -8.66 -20.45
N LEU A 27 15.28 -7.58 -19.67
CA LEU A 27 14.31 -6.50 -19.89
C LEU A 27 14.61 -5.69 -21.15
N GLY A 28 15.89 -5.45 -21.48
CA GLY A 28 16.28 -4.66 -22.64
C GLY A 28 15.77 -5.26 -23.97
N PRO A 29 16.18 -6.50 -24.32
CA PRO A 29 15.66 -7.16 -25.53
C PRO A 29 14.13 -7.31 -25.52
N PHE A 30 13.54 -7.68 -24.37
CA PHE A 30 12.10 -7.81 -24.25
C PHE A 30 11.37 -6.49 -24.51
N PHE A 31 11.91 -5.37 -24.00
CA PHE A 31 11.39 -4.03 -24.29
C PHE A 31 11.38 -3.77 -25.78
N PHE A 32 12.53 -3.87 -26.46
CA PHE A 32 12.64 -3.57 -27.88
C PHE A 32 11.72 -4.45 -28.73
N LEU A 33 11.74 -5.76 -28.50
CA LEU A 33 10.95 -6.69 -29.30
C LEU A 33 9.44 -6.46 -29.14
N SER A 34 8.95 -6.34 -27.89
CA SER A 34 7.53 -6.22 -27.62
C SER A 34 6.96 -4.84 -28.01
N TYR A 35 7.74 -3.78 -27.80
CA TYR A 35 7.36 -2.40 -28.14
C TYR A 35 7.26 -2.20 -29.66
N ASN A 36 8.30 -2.65 -30.40
CA ASN A 36 8.29 -2.58 -31.87
C ASN A 36 7.22 -3.48 -32.48
N PHE A 37 7.01 -4.67 -31.93
CA PHE A 37 5.95 -5.57 -32.40
C PHE A 37 4.57 -4.92 -32.33
N ALA A 38 4.25 -4.26 -31.21
CA ALA A 38 2.96 -3.58 -31.05
C ALA A 38 2.81 -2.43 -32.05
N GLY A 39 3.86 -1.61 -32.24
CA GLY A 39 3.87 -0.51 -33.21
C GLY A 39 3.71 -0.99 -34.65
N SER A 40 4.50 -1.99 -35.07
CA SER A 40 4.43 -2.56 -36.42
C SER A 40 3.06 -3.19 -36.72
N LEU A 41 2.44 -3.84 -35.74
CA LEU A 41 1.08 -4.37 -35.92
C LEU A 41 0.04 -3.27 -36.10
N ALA A 42 0.17 -2.15 -35.36
CA ALA A 42 -0.71 -0.99 -35.50
C ALA A 42 -0.51 -0.30 -36.86
N GLU A 43 0.71 -0.24 -37.37
CA GLU A 43 1.03 0.28 -38.71
C GLU A 43 0.39 -0.57 -39.79
N VAL A 44 0.56 -1.88 -39.76
CA VAL A 44 -0.09 -2.82 -40.72
C VAL A 44 -1.61 -2.67 -40.70
N ARG A 45 -2.20 -2.45 -39.53
CA ARG A 45 -3.64 -2.22 -39.37
C ARG A 45 -4.07 -0.82 -39.81
N GLN A 46 -3.16 0.05 -40.22
CA GLN A 46 -3.40 1.45 -40.66
C GLN A 46 -4.26 2.25 -39.66
N ILE A 47 -3.92 2.16 -38.36
CA ILE A 47 -4.65 2.83 -37.30
C ILE A 47 -4.63 4.35 -37.51
N ARG A 48 -5.81 4.97 -37.54
CA ARG A 48 -6.00 6.42 -37.66
C ARG A 48 -6.62 7.04 -36.41
N ALA A 49 -7.14 6.22 -35.49
CA ALA A 49 -7.76 6.71 -34.27
C ALA A 49 -6.76 7.48 -33.41
N SER A 50 -7.18 8.62 -32.94
CA SER A 50 -6.39 9.48 -32.05
C SER A 50 -7.27 10.04 -30.94
N LEU A 51 -6.70 10.28 -29.77
CA LEU A 51 -7.38 10.79 -28.61
C LEU A 51 -6.63 12.01 -28.12
N VAL A 52 -7.11 13.21 -28.51
CA VAL A 52 -6.46 14.48 -28.27
C VAL A 52 -7.43 15.50 -27.72
N PHE A 53 -7.01 16.30 -26.77
CA PHE A 53 -7.79 17.42 -26.24
C PHE A 53 -7.52 18.70 -27.03
N GLY A 54 -8.55 19.49 -27.27
CA GLY A 54 -8.44 20.72 -28.07
C GLY A 54 -7.43 21.74 -27.56
N TRP A 55 -7.13 21.74 -26.26
CA TRP A 55 -6.13 22.62 -25.66
C TRP A 55 -4.68 22.14 -25.85
N GLU A 56 -4.44 20.87 -26.22
CA GLU A 56 -3.08 20.34 -26.43
C GLU A 56 -2.35 21.05 -27.59
N ARG A 57 -3.09 21.64 -28.53
CA ARG A 57 -2.53 22.50 -29.60
C ARG A 57 -1.73 23.71 -29.07
N TRP A 58 -1.96 24.11 -27.83
CA TRP A 58 -1.24 25.19 -27.18
C TRP A 58 0.07 24.76 -26.51
N ILE A 59 0.33 23.45 -26.46
CA ILE A 59 1.60 22.94 -25.92
C ILE A 59 2.71 23.25 -26.93
N PRO A 60 3.71 24.08 -26.56
CA PRO A 60 4.77 24.45 -27.49
C PRO A 60 5.73 23.29 -27.71
N PHE A 61 6.15 23.10 -28.95
CA PHE A 61 7.28 22.21 -29.26
C PHE A 61 8.57 22.81 -28.72
N ARG A 62 9.32 22.05 -27.89
CA ARG A 62 10.58 22.50 -27.27
C ARG A 62 11.67 21.46 -27.50
N PRO A 63 12.50 21.61 -28.58
CA PRO A 63 13.46 20.56 -28.96
C PRO A 63 14.47 20.21 -27.88
N TRP A 64 14.90 21.16 -27.05
CA TRP A 64 15.91 20.93 -26.01
C TRP A 64 15.43 19.94 -24.91
N THR A 65 14.13 19.78 -24.73
CA THR A 65 13.58 18.82 -23.75
C THR A 65 13.79 17.35 -24.14
N ILE A 66 14.27 17.09 -25.38
CA ILE A 66 14.66 15.74 -25.83
C ILE A 66 15.81 15.17 -24.97
N LEU A 67 16.68 16.02 -24.44
CA LEU A 67 17.76 15.59 -23.54
C LEU A 67 17.20 15.05 -22.22
N ALA A 68 16.19 15.73 -21.67
CA ALA A 68 15.47 15.23 -20.48
C ALA A 68 14.74 13.92 -20.81
N TYR A 69 14.10 13.82 -21.96
CA TYR A 69 13.43 12.62 -22.44
C TYR A 69 14.37 11.41 -22.43
N TRP A 70 15.55 11.51 -23.07
CA TRP A 70 16.53 10.43 -23.15
C TRP A 70 17.19 10.11 -21.80
N SER A 71 17.29 11.08 -20.90
CA SER A 71 17.88 10.87 -19.57
C SER A 71 17.16 9.81 -18.74
N LEU A 72 15.86 9.54 -19.00
CA LEU A 72 15.11 8.49 -18.32
C LEU A 72 15.70 7.09 -18.58
N ILE A 73 16.15 6.83 -19.81
CA ILE A 73 16.76 5.53 -20.16
C ILE A 73 18.00 5.28 -19.30
N LEU A 74 18.84 6.32 -19.16
CA LEU A 74 20.02 6.27 -18.30
C LEU A 74 19.62 6.03 -16.82
N ALA A 75 18.57 6.70 -16.36
CA ALA A 75 18.05 6.50 -15.01
C ALA A 75 17.49 5.09 -14.81
N CYS A 76 16.80 4.52 -15.79
CA CYS A 76 16.34 3.12 -15.76
C CYS A 76 17.51 2.15 -15.62
N ILE A 77 18.56 2.31 -16.42
CA ILE A 77 19.78 1.49 -16.33
C ILE A 77 20.43 1.66 -14.96
N ALA A 78 20.67 2.90 -14.53
CA ALA A 78 21.30 3.21 -13.25
C ALA A 78 20.52 2.66 -12.04
N SER A 79 19.20 2.55 -12.14
CA SER A 79 18.34 2.07 -11.06
C SER A 79 18.58 0.60 -10.67
N PHE A 80 19.21 -0.19 -11.54
CA PHE A 80 19.62 -1.58 -11.25
C PHE A 80 20.97 -1.67 -10.53
N PHE A 81 21.75 -0.58 -10.54
CA PHE A 81 23.07 -0.54 -9.92
C PHE A 81 23.02 0.30 -8.63
N SER A 82 22.37 -0.24 -7.60
CA SER A 82 22.08 0.44 -6.32
C SER A 82 23.32 0.83 -5.51
N ALA A 83 24.51 0.41 -5.92
CA ALA A 83 25.79 0.75 -5.25
C ALA A 83 26.06 2.28 -5.14
N TRP A 84 25.27 3.11 -5.82
CA TRP A 84 25.45 4.58 -5.83
C TRP A 84 24.61 5.31 -4.76
N GLY A 85 23.91 4.59 -3.88
CA GLY A 85 23.18 5.20 -2.75
C GLY A 85 21.95 6.05 -3.12
N ILE A 86 21.77 6.36 -4.43
CA ILE A 86 20.69 7.23 -4.93
C ILE A 86 19.33 6.54 -4.84
N PHE A 87 19.31 5.23 -5.04
CA PHE A 87 18.08 4.44 -5.13
C PHE A 87 17.84 3.50 -3.93
N SER A 88 18.62 3.61 -2.86
CA SER A 88 18.43 2.86 -1.63
C SER A 88 18.60 3.74 -0.39
N PRO A 89 17.55 3.93 0.44
CA PRO A 89 17.60 4.77 1.64
C PRO A 89 18.56 4.24 2.71
N ASP A 90 18.76 2.93 2.72
CA ASP A 90 19.56 2.23 3.72
C ASP A 90 20.99 1.94 3.22
N ALA A 91 21.34 2.35 2.00
CA ALA A 91 22.65 2.14 1.39
C ALA A 91 23.74 3.07 1.94
N ARG A 92 23.78 3.23 3.26
CA ARG A 92 25.06 3.60 3.88
C ARG A 92 25.96 2.39 3.80
N PRO A 93 27.18 2.51 3.24
CA PRO A 93 28.11 1.40 3.17
C PRO A 93 28.24 0.75 4.57
N GLY A 94 27.86 -0.54 4.68
CA GLY A 94 28.02 -1.30 5.91
C GLY A 94 26.78 -1.48 6.82
N ARG A 95 25.59 -1.01 6.48
CA ARG A 95 24.38 -1.15 7.34
C ARG A 95 23.17 -1.81 6.69
N GLY A 96 23.18 -2.11 5.39
CA GLY A 96 22.05 -2.75 4.70
C GLY A 96 22.08 -4.28 4.84
N ASP A 97 20.91 -4.89 5.05
CA ASP A 97 20.71 -6.33 4.94
C ASP A 97 20.78 -6.73 3.46
N PRO A 98 21.77 -7.55 3.02
CA PRO A 98 21.94 -7.93 1.63
C PRO A 98 20.72 -8.66 1.03
N ASP A 99 20.00 -9.44 1.83
CA ASP A 99 18.80 -10.16 1.37
C ASP A 99 17.65 -9.20 1.11
N ARG A 100 17.51 -8.17 1.92
CA ARG A 100 16.52 -7.11 1.72
C ARG A 100 16.80 -6.30 0.46
N GLU A 101 18.06 -5.95 0.20
CA GLU A 101 18.47 -5.25 -1.03
C GLU A 101 18.25 -6.11 -2.28
N ARG A 102 18.56 -7.39 -2.19
CA ARG A 102 18.26 -8.36 -3.25
C ARG A 102 16.76 -8.42 -3.54
N GLN A 103 15.93 -8.52 -2.52
CA GLN A 103 14.47 -8.54 -2.68
C GLN A 103 13.94 -7.24 -3.31
N ARG A 104 14.47 -6.09 -2.92
CA ARG A 104 14.09 -4.79 -3.50
C ARG A 104 14.46 -4.69 -4.97
N LEU A 105 15.64 -5.20 -5.34
CA LEU A 105 16.11 -5.23 -6.73
C LEU A 105 15.21 -6.12 -7.59
N ASP A 106 14.87 -7.33 -7.10
CA ASP A 106 13.98 -8.24 -7.81
C ASP A 106 12.59 -7.63 -8.00
N ARG A 107 12.02 -7.05 -6.95
CA ARG A 107 10.73 -6.35 -7.06
C ARG A 107 10.77 -5.18 -8.04
N HIS A 108 11.91 -4.51 -8.15
CA HIS A 108 12.08 -3.45 -9.16
C HIS A 108 12.06 -4.04 -10.57
N GLY A 109 12.79 -5.13 -10.83
CA GLY A 109 12.75 -5.85 -12.10
C GLY A 109 11.35 -6.36 -12.44
N GLU A 110 10.65 -6.96 -11.46
CA GLU A 110 9.25 -7.39 -11.61
C GLU A 110 8.31 -6.22 -11.96
N ARG A 111 8.51 -5.04 -11.37
CA ARG A 111 7.73 -3.83 -11.70
C ARG A 111 7.93 -3.41 -13.14
N LEU A 112 9.18 -3.35 -13.60
CA LEU A 112 9.49 -2.94 -14.97
C LEU A 112 8.92 -3.95 -15.98
N LEU A 113 9.04 -5.25 -15.69
CA LEU A 113 8.46 -6.30 -16.51
C LEU A 113 6.93 -6.21 -16.56
N LEU A 114 6.28 -6.07 -15.41
CA LEU A 114 4.82 -5.93 -15.33
C LEU A 114 4.33 -4.68 -16.04
N CYS A 115 5.04 -3.55 -15.86
CA CYS A 115 4.75 -2.29 -16.54
C CYS A 115 4.80 -2.48 -18.06
N GLN A 116 5.84 -3.11 -18.58
CA GLN A 116 6.01 -3.38 -20.00
C GLN A 116 4.91 -4.29 -20.54
N LEU A 117 4.59 -5.40 -19.84
CA LEU A 117 3.56 -6.33 -20.26
C LEU A 117 2.18 -5.66 -20.34
N LEU A 118 1.81 -4.87 -19.33
CA LEU A 118 0.53 -4.16 -19.30
C LEU A 118 0.47 -3.07 -20.37
N THR A 119 1.56 -2.34 -20.60
CA THR A 119 1.65 -1.32 -21.64
C THR A 119 1.46 -1.94 -23.02
N VAL A 120 2.18 -3.00 -23.35
CA VAL A 120 2.07 -3.70 -24.64
C VAL A 120 0.67 -4.27 -24.82
N ALA A 121 0.09 -4.87 -23.79
CA ALA A 121 -1.29 -5.35 -23.85
C ALA A 121 -2.27 -4.22 -24.19
N CYS A 122 -2.12 -3.03 -23.58
CA CYS A 122 -2.95 -1.87 -23.92
C CYS A 122 -2.73 -1.41 -25.36
N PHE A 123 -1.51 -1.36 -25.86
CA PHE A 123 -1.21 -0.98 -27.24
C PHE A 123 -1.84 -1.94 -28.26
N LEU A 124 -1.87 -3.24 -27.96
CA LEU A 124 -2.48 -4.24 -28.82
C LEU A 124 -4.03 -4.18 -28.80
N LEU A 125 -4.60 -3.86 -27.63
CA LEU A 125 -6.06 -3.79 -27.46
C LEU A 125 -6.66 -2.45 -27.92
N MET A 126 -5.91 -1.35 -27.71
CA MET A 126 -6.36 0.02 -27.96
C MET A 126 -5.27 0.81 -28.71
N PRO A 127 -4.91 0.43 -29.94
CA PRO A 127 -3.88 1.14 -30.69
C PRO A 127 -4.40 2.54 -31.07
N LEU A 128 -3.61 3.57 -30.77
CA LEU A 128 -3.92 4.97 -31.06
C LEU A 128 -2.73 5.64 -31.70
N ARG A 129 -2.99 6.60 -32.60
CA ARG A 129 -1.96 7.34 -33.33
C ARG A 129 -1.78 8.74 -32.76
N PHE A 130 -0.54 9.22 -32.70
CA PHE A 130 -0.23 10.62 -32.42
C PHE A 130 -0.71 11.52 -33.55
N SER A 131 -1.37 12.65 -33.22
CA SER A 131 -2.09 13.49 -34.19
C SER A 131 -1.26 14.57 -34.85
N TYR A 132 -0.18 15.04 -34.17
CA TYR A 132 0.61 16.15 -34.66
C TYR A 132 1.84 15.66 -35.39
N THR A 133 2.30 16.45 -36.40
CA THR A 133 3.56 16.20 -37.12
C THR A 133 4.64 17.02 -36.46
N PRO A 134 5.66 16.43 -35.82
CA PRO A 134 6.74 17.17 -35.20
C PRO A 134 7.51 17.95 -36.24
N PRO A 135 7.95 19.20 -35.93
CA PRO A 135 8.83 19.98 -36.80
C PRO A 135 10.18 19.27 -37.01
N ARG A 136 10.79 19.45 -38.16
CA ARG A 136 12.16 18.99 -38.41
C ARG A 136 13.12 19.75 -37.51
N VAL A 137 13.98 19.04 -36.80
CA VAL A 137 15.02 19.59 -35.95
C VAL A 137 16.39 19.28 -36.57
N GLU A 138 17.23 20.28 -36.74
CA GLU A 138 18.57 20.15 -37.29
C GLU A 138 19.65 20.22 -36.19
N GLY A 139 20.91 19.91 -36.57
CA GLY A 139 22.06 19.98 -35.68
C GLY A 139 22.08 18.90 -34.59
N PHE A 140 22.75 19.19 -33.48
CA PHE A 140 23.01 18.25 -32.40
C PHE A 140 21.71 17.63 -31.82
N LEU A 141 20.69 18.44 -31.57
CA LEU A 141 19.40 17.96 -31.07
C LEU A 141 18.66 17.12 -32.11
N GLY A 142 18.84 17.47 -33.42
CA GLY A 142 18.27 16.70 -34.53
C GLY A 142 18.71 15.22 -34.53
N GLY A 143 19.96 14.95 -34.13
CA GLY A 143 20.47 13.60 -34.00
C GLY A 143 19.70 12.76 -32.96
N PHE A 144 19.31 13.35 -31.84
CA PHE A 144 18.48 12.65 -30.81
C PHE A 144 17.06 12.36 -31.32
N PHE A 145 16.47 13.29 -32.09
CA PHE A 145 15.16 13.06 -32.70
C PHE A 145 15.25 12.00 -33.81
N ALA A 146 16.28 12.01 -34.64
CA ALA A 146 16.49 10.97 -35.65
C ALA A 146 16.63 9.59 -35.03
N MET A 147 17.39 9.48 -33.94
CA MET A 147 17.52 8.24 -33.20
C MET A 147 16.17 7.82 -32.58
N LEU A 148 15.38 8.76 -32.03
CA LEU A 148 14.06 8.46 -31.48
C LEU A 148 13.12 7.93 -32.55
N TYR A 149 13.00 8.58 -33.69
CA TYR A 149 12.10 8.17 -34.79
C TYR A 149 12.52 6.87 -35.49
N ALA A 150 13.78 6.45 -35.34
CA ALA A 150 14.21 5.14 -35.79
C ALA A 150 13.63 3.98 -34.95
N PHE A 151 13.26 4.25 -33.71
CA PHE A 151 12.76 3.24 -32.78
C PHE A 151 11.29 3.43 -32.39
N ASP A 152 10.81 4.66 -32.29
CA ASP A 152 9.48 4.98 -31.80
C ASP A 152 8.53 5.25 -32.95
N GLN A 153 7.48 4.46 -33.00
CA GLN A 153 6.40 4.61 -33.98
C GLN A 153 5.24 5.39 -33.35
N PRO A 154 4.50 6.18 -34.17
CA PRO A 154 3.46 7.08 -33.65
C PRO A 154 2.22 6.37 -33.09
N TYR A 155 2.21 5.06 -32.97
CA TYR A 155 1.05 4.26 -32.60
C TYR A 155 0.99 3.85 -31.12
N ASN A 156 2.08 3.98 -30.39
CA ASN A 156 2.19 3.52 -29.00
C ASN A 156 1.82 4.64 -28.00
N GLN A 157 0.53 5.05 -27.97
CA GLN A 157 0.12 6.27 -27.29
C GLN A 157 -0.43 6.08 -25.86
N ILE A 158 -1.22 5.05 -25.59
CA ILE A 158 -1.89 4.87 -24.29
C ILE A 158 -1.68 3.45 -23.76
N PRO A 159 -1.13 3.34 -22.56
CA PRO A 159 -0.54 4.36 -21.67
C PRO A 159 0.87 4.76 -22.09
N SER A 160 1.34 5.97 -21.72
CA SER A 160 2.74 6.36 -21.93
C SER A 160 3.66 5.50 -21.07
N LEU A 161 4.43 4.62 -21.72
CA LEU A 161 5.42 3.81 -21.02
C LEU A 161 6.51 4.67 -20.38
N HIS A 162 6.89 5.76 -21.06
CA HIS A 162 7.89 6.71 -20.55
C HIS A 162 7.48 7.29 -19.18
N VAL A 163 6.24 7.77 -19.06
CA VAL A 163 5.72 8.32 -17.80
C VAL A 163 5.51 7.22 -16.74
N ALA A 164 5.09 6.01 -17.14
CA ALA A 164 4.97 4.89 -16.21
C ALA A 164 6.34 4.50 -15.63
N LEU A 165 7.38 4.36 -16.46
CA LEU A 165 8.75 4.09 -16.01
C LEU A 165 9.28 5.21 -15.12
N LEU A 166 9.06 6.48 -15.49
CA LEU A 166 9.42 7.63 -14.66
C LEU A 166 8.79 7.54 -13.25
N THR A 167 7.54 7.15 -13.18
CA THR A 167 6.82 6.95 -11.90
C THR A 167 7.48 5.87 -11.04
N LEU A 168 7.89 4.75 -11.66
CA LEU A 168 8.58 3.66 -10.96
C LEU A 168 9.96 4.09 -10.46
N ILE A 169 10.72 4.84 -11.27
CA ILE A 169 12.03 5.38 -10.89
C ILE A 169 11.89 6.42 -9.78
N ALA A 170 10.91 7.33 -9.90
CA ALA A 170 10.65 8.33 -8.87
C ALA A 170 10.31 7.72 -7.50
N ALA A 171 9.51 6.64 -7.49
CA ALA A 171 9.17 5.93 -6.26
C ALA A 171 10.35 5.18 -5.63
N ARG A 172 11.35 4.78 -6.44
CA ARG A 172 12.55 4.08 -5.95
C ARG A 172 13.58 5.04 -5.35
N CYS A 173 13.57 6.31 -5.75
CA CYS A 173 14.55 7.29 -5.31
C CYS A 173 14.30 7.76 -3.89
N SER A 174 15.35 7.75 -3.05
CA SER A 174 15.29 8.10 -1.63
C SER A 174 16.20 9.26 -1.23
N LEU A 175 16.51 10.13 -2.16
CA LEU A 175 17.33 11.32 -1.91
C LEU A 175 16.69 12.24 -0.85
N GLY A 176 17.51 12.85 0.00
CA GLY A 176 17.11 13.82 1.02
C GLY A 176 17.61 15.23 0.71
N GLY A 177 17.10 16.23 1.45
CA GLY A 177 17.56 17.61 1.38
C GLY A 177 17.47 18.25 -0.02
N VAL A 178 18.48 19.02 -0.39
CA VAL A 178 18.55 19.74 -1.68
C VAL A 178 18.51 18.79 -2.89
N TRP A 179 19.13 17.62 -2.77
CA TRP A 179 19.14 16.61 -3.82
C TRP A 179 17.75 16.08 -4.16
N ARG A 180 16.86 16.04 -3.18
CA ARG A 180 15.45 15.69 -3.40
C ARG A 180 14.73 16.74 -4.26
N GLY A 181 15.01 18.03 -4.02
CA GLY A 181 14.50 19.13 -4.84
C GLY A 181 14.96 19.01 -6.29
N ALA A 182 16.27 18.85 -6.50
CA ALA A 182 16.85 18.67 -7.83
C ALA A 182 16.27 17.44 -8.57
N PHE A 183 16.13 16.32 -7.86
CA PHE A 183 15.53 15.11 -8.42
C PHE A 183 14.07 15.31 -8.80
N ASN A 184 13.27 15.96 -7.95
CA ASN A 184 11.86 16.24 -8.26
C ASN A 184 11.74 17.19 -9.47
N SER A 185 12.63 18.18 -9.60
CA SER A 185 12.69 19.06 -10.80
C SER A 185 13.04 18.28 -12.05
N TRP A 186 13.98 17.33 -11.96
CA TRP A 186 14.30 16.42 -13.05
C TRP A 186 13.10 15.54 -13.42
N VAL A 187 12.40 14.92 -12.43
CA VAL A 187 11.18 14.12 -12.66
C VAL A 187 10.10 14.95 -13.37
N PHE A 188 9.89 16.19 -12.93
CA PHE A 188 8.95 17.10 -13.58
C PHE A 188 9.37 17.40 -15.02
N LEU A 189 10.65 17.73 -15.26
CA LEU A 189 11.17 18.04 -16.59
C LEU A 189 11.06 16.84 -17.55
N VAL A 190 11.39 15.64 -17.09
CA VAL A 190 11.20 14.40 -17.86
C VAL A 190 9.72 14.14 -18.14
N GLY A 191 8.86 14.31 -17.13
CA GLY A 191 7.41 14.13 -17.29
C GLY A 191 6.79 15.10 -18.31
N ILE A 192 7.21 16.37 -18.33
CA ILE A 192 6.71 17.35 -19.30
C ILE A 192 7.37 17.19 -20.69
N SER A 193 8.56 16.60 -20.76
CA SER A 193 9.27 16.41 -22.03
C SER A 193 8.49 15.55 -23.02
N VAL A 194 7.72 14.56 -22.55
CA VAL A 194 6.91 13.72 -23.45
C VAL A 194 5.85 14.51 -24.22
N LEU A 195 5.38 15.63 -23.64
CA LEU A 195 4.40 16.52 -24.26
C LEU A 195 5.10 17.57 -25.13
N THR A 196 6.21 18.15 -24.66
CA THR A 196 6.92 19.24 -25.35
C THR A 196 7.83 18.78 -26.48
N THR A 197 8.17 17.50 -26.55
CA THR A 197 8.80 16.85 -27.72
C THR A 197 7.77 16.30 -28.70
N TRP A 198 6.48 16.46 -28.42
CA TRP A 198 5.36 15.94 -29.21
C TRP A 198 5.46 14.44 -29.48
N GLN A 199 5.78 13.66 -28.44
CA GLN A 199 5.79 12.19 -28.50
C GLN A 199 4.50 11.57 -27.98
N GLN A 200 3.84 12.23 -27.04
CA GLN A 200 2.65 11.71 -26.38
C GLN A 200 1.58 12.78 -26.24
N HIS A 201 0.32 12.36 -26.35
CA HIS A 201 -0.81 13.15 -25.91
C HIS A 201 -0.95 13.15 -24.39
N PHE A 202 -1.57 14.19 -23.82
CA PHE A 202 -1.76 14.33 -22.38
C PHE A 202 -2.46 13.13 -21.75
N ILE A 203 -3.44 12.55 -22.43
CA ILE A 203 -4.13 11.35 -21.97
C ILE A 203 -3.18 10.16 -21.80
N GLY A 204 -2.22 10.01 -22.70
CA GLY A 204 -1.19 8.98 -22.61
C GLY A 204 -0.29 9.16 -21.39
N ALA A 205 0.12 10.40 -21.10
CA ALA A 205 0.91 10.73 -19.92
C ALA A 205 0.14 10.43 -18.62
N LEU A 206 -1.13 10.82 -18.55
CA LEU A 206 -1.98 10.55 -17.40
C LEU A 206 -2.22 9.04 -17.19
N ALA A 207 -2.50 8.31 -18.26
CA ALA A 207 -2.65 6.85 -18.21
C ALA A 207 -1.33 6.16 -17.80
N GLY A 208 -0.17 6.69 -18.22
CA GLY A 208 1.14 6.22 -17.80
C GLY A 208 1.37 6.40 -16.29
N LEU A 209 0.97 7.54 -15.73
CA LEU A 209 1.02 7.80 -14.30
C LEU A 209 0.13 6.82 -13.51
N LEU A 210 -1.09 6.56 -14.00
CA LEU A 210 -2.00 5.57 -13.40
C LEU A 210 -1.43 4.15 -13.47
N LEU A 211 -0.83 3.79 -14.62
CA LEU A 211 -0.18 2.48 -14.77
C LEU A 211 1.01 2.33 -13.83
N GLY A 212 1.88 3.34 -13.73
CA GLY A 212 2.99 3.33 -12.77
C GLY A 212 2.49 3.16 -11.32
N GLY A 213 1.45 3.88 -10.94
CA GLY A 213 0.78 3.73 -9.64
C GLY A 213 0.21 2.32 -9.44
N LEU A 214 -0.45 1.76 -10.44
CA LEU A 214 -1.00 0.39 -10.40
C LEU A 214 0.09 -0.66 -10.20
N VAL A 215 1.20 -0.53 -10.89
CA VAL A 215 2.36 -1.44 -10.76
C VAL A 215 2.99 -1.33 -9.37
N LEU A 216 3.19 -0.11 -8.84
CA LEU A 216 3.68 0.12 -7.48
C LEU A 216 2.75 -0.48 -6.42
N TRP A 217 1.45 -0.37 -6.63
CA TRP A 217 0.46 -0.97 -5.75
C TRP A 217 0.47 -2.50 -5.83
N ALA A 218 0.60 -3.07 -7.03
CA ALA A 218 0.60 -4.52 -7.25
C ALA A 218 1.85 -5.19 -6.67
N VAL A 219 3.00 -4.55 -6.81
CA VAL A 219 4.32 -5.04 -6.35
C VAL A 219 4.94 -3.98 -5.43
N PRO A 220 4.55 -3.90 -4.14
CA PRO A 220 5.11 -2.94 -3.19
C PRO A 220 6.54 -3.30 -2.78
N ASP A 221 7.32 -2.34 -2.25
CA ASP A 221 8.68 -2.59 -1.75
C ASP A 221 8.69 -3.58 -0.59
N ASP A 222 7.71 -3.46 0.30
CA ASP A 222 7.55 -4.34 1.45
C ASP A 222 6.12 -4.87 1.54
N GLY A 223 5.96 -6.04 2.15
CA GLY A 223 4.66 -6.70 2.34
C GLY A 223 4.26 -7.59 1.16
N PRO A 224 3.05 -8.16 1.19
CA PRO A 224 2.60 -9.13 0.20
C PRO A 224 2.36 -8.47 -1.17
N THR A 225 2.75 -9.13 -2.26
CA THR A 225 2.40 -8.71 -3.62
C THR A 225 0.92 -8.95 -3.90
N LEU A 226 0.40 -8.37 -4.98
CA LEU A 226 -0.98 -8.65 -5.42
C LEU A 226 -1.21 -10.15 -5.66
N ARG A 227 -0.20 -10.84 -6.22
CA ARG A 227 -0.23 -12.29 -6.45
C ARG A 227 -0.36 -13.06 -5.12
N THR A 228 0.38 -12.66 -4.09
CA THR A 228 0.30 -13.25 -2.76
C THR A 228 -1.09 -13.02 -2.15
N LEU A 229 -1.57 -11.76 -2.17
CA LEU A 229 -2.92 -11.44 -1.67
C LEU A 229 -4.02 -12.20 -2.42
N TRP A 230 -3.86 -12.41 -3.72
CA TRP A 230 -4.81 -13.18 -4.52
C TRP A 230 -4.84 -14.67 -4.13
N ARG A 231 -3.69 -15.25 -3.84
CA ARG A 231 -3.56 -16.67 -3.46
C ARG A 231 -4.01 -16.92 -2.02
N GLU A 232 -3.61 -16.06 -1.10
CA GLU A 232 -3.82 -16.22 0.34
C GLU A 232 -5.09 -15.52 0.83
N GLY A 233 -5.63 -14.59 0.03
CA GLY A 233 -6.81 -13.82 0.38
C GLY A 233 -8.03 -14.73 0.53
N ARG A 234 -8.77 -14.55 1.62
CA ARG A 234 -10.06 -15.21 1.81
C ARG A 234 -11.03 -14.78 0.73
N SER A 235 -11.62 -15.74 0.04
CA SER A 235 -12.69 -15.47 -0.90
C SER A 235 -13.90 -14.85 -0.18
N ALA A 236 -14.57 -13.90 -0.84
CA ALA A 236 -15.85 -13.40 -0.35
C ALA A 236 -16.97 -14.47 -0.39
N ARG A 237 -16.66 -15.72 -0.83
CA ARG A 237 -17.66 -16.80 -0.89
C ARG A 237 -18.28 -17.12 0.46
N ASP A 238 -17.51 -16.96 1.54
CA ASP A 238 -17.94 -17.28 2.90
C ASP A 238 -18.48 -16.05 3.66
N ASP A 239 -18.47 -14.87 3.04
CA ASP A 239 -18.96 -13.62 3.62
C ASP A 239 -19.98 -12.98 2.65
N PRO A 240 -21.31 -13.08 2.95
CA PRO A 240 -22.36 -12.56 2.12
C PRO A 240 -22.29 -11.03 1.97
N ASP A 241 -21.94 -10.30 3.03
CA ASP A 241 -21.83 -8.84 3.01
C ASP A 241 -20.70 -8.38 2.08
N ARG A 242 -19.56 -9.05 2.14
CA ARG A 242 -18.44 -8.79 1.23
C ARG A 242 -18.83 -9.04 -0.23
N ARG A 243 -19.60 -10.10 -0.51
CA ARG A 243 -20.11 -10.36 -1.87
C ARG A 243 -21.02 -9.26 -2.38
N VAL A 244 -21.94 -8.81 -1.54
CA VAL A 244 -22.87 -7.74 -1.90
C VAL A 244 -22.08 -6.47 -2.20
N LEU A 245 -21.17 -6.05 -1.31
CA LEU A 245 -20.35 -4.87 -1.50
C LEU A 245 -19.44 -4.97 -2.72
N ALA A 246 -18.82 -6.13 -2.96
CA ALA A 246 -18.02 -6.36 -4.17
C ALA A 246 -18.84 -6.18 -5.44
N ARG A 247 -20.09 -6.69 -5.47
CA ARG A 247 -21.01 -6.51 -6.62
C ARG A 247 -21.44 -5.06 -6.78
N ILE A 248 -21.76 -4.36 -5.69
CA ILE A 248 -22.13 -2.93 -5.72
C ILE A 248 -20.98 -2.10 -6.30
N TYR A 249 -19.76 -2.29 -5.81
CA TYR A 249 -18.60 -1.57 -6.33
C TYR A 249 -18.27 -1.95 -7.78
N ALA A 250 -18.45 -3.22 -8.17
CA ALA A 250 -18.27 -3.65 -9.55
C ALA A 250 -19.33 -3.03 -10.49
N ALA A 251 -20.59 -3.01 -10.07
CA ALA A 251 -21.67 -2.37 -10.83
C ALA A 251 -21.45 -0.86 -10.96
N ALA A 252 -21.04 -0.19 -9.88
CA ALA A 252 -20.71 1.24 -9.89
C ALA A 252 -19.49 1.54 -10.79
N SER A 253 -18.47 0.68 -10.76
CA SER A 253 -17.33 0.74 -11.68
C SER A 253 -17.78 0.66 -13.14
N PHE A 254 -18.57 -0.35 -13.45
CA PHE A 254 -19.13 -0.55 -14.79
C PHE A 254 -19.95 0.67 -15.24
N ALA A 255 -20.83 1.18 -14.38
CA ALA A 255 -21.63 2.36 -14.68
C ALA A 255 -20.78 3.59 -14.97
N CYS A 256 -19.74 3.87 -14.16
CA CYS A 256 -18.82 4.97 -14.42
C CYS A 256 -18.08 4.83 -15.76
N LEU A 257 -17.59 3.63 -16.07
CA LEU A 257 -16.86 3.37 -17.31
C LEU A 257 -17.81 3.42 -18.54
N ALA A 258 -18.99 2.84 -18.44
CA ALA A 258 -20.00 2.89 -19.50
C ALA A 258 -20.43 4.33 -19.77
N TRP A 259 -20.66 5.13 -18.73
CA TRP A 259 -21.01 6.54 -18.86
C TRP A 259 -19.85 7.38 -19.43
N CYS A 260 -18.60 7.04 -19.07
CA CYS A 260 -17.42 7.66 -19.65
C CYS A 260 -17.36 7.41 -21.18
N VAL A 261 -17.53 6.17 -21.62
CA VAL A 261 -17.54 5.80 -23.05
C VAL A 261 -18.71 6.44 -23.79
N PHE A 262 -19.91 6.36 -23.26
CA PHE A 262 -21.11 6.95 -23.84
C PHE A 262 -20.98 8.48 -23.93
N GLY A 263 -20.56 9.12 -22.85
CA GLY A 263 -20.38 10.58 -22.81
C GLY A 263 -19.32 11.06 -23.80
N TRP A 264 -18.22 10.33 -23.92
CA TRP A 264 -17.20 10.62 -24.93
C TRP A 264 -17.76 10.51 -26.35
N ALA A 265 -18.54 9.46 -26.61
CA ALA A 265 -19.15 9.25 -27.94
C ALA A 265 -20.18 10.34 -28.29
N CYS A 266 -20.98 10.83 -27.32
CA CYS A 266 -22.01 11.83 -27.54
C CYS A 266 -21.50 13.27 -27.56
N TRP A 267 -20.56 13.62 -26.70
CA TRP A 267 -20.12 15.01 -26.47
C TRP A 267 -18.63 15.25 -26.79
N GLY A 268 -17.90 14.21 -27.17
CA GLY A 268 -16.49 14.30 -27.55
C GLY A 268 -15.60 14.85 -26.44
N SER A 269 -14.56 15.60 -26.83
CA SER A 269 -13.57 16.14 -25.90
C SER A 269 -14.04 17.40 -25.12
N GLY A 270 -15.24 17.93 -25.39
CA GLY A 270 -15.74 19.15 -24.74
C GLY A 270 -15.87 19.05 -23.22
N ALA A 271 -16.13 17.86 -22.69
CA ALA A 271 -16.24 17.57 -21.26
C ALA A 271 -15.14 16.60 -20.76
N ALA A 272 -13.96 16.66 -21.35
CA ALA A 272 -12.86 15.72 -21.13
C ALA A 272 -12.51 15.49 -19.65
N ALA A 273 -12.51 16.56 -18.81
CA ALA A 273 -12.24 16.45 -17.39
C ALA A 273 -13.25 15.55 -16.66
N ILE A 274 -14.51 15.59 -17.05
CA ILE A 274 -15.58 14.76 -16.49
C ILE A 274 -15.32 13.29 -16.88
N TRP A 275 -14.99 13.03 -18.16
CA TRP A 275 -14.73 11.67 -18.63
C TRP A 275 -13.51 11.05 -17.96
N LEU A 276 -12.44 11.83 -17.79
CA LEU A 276 -11.25 11.40 -17.06
C LEU A 276 -11.55 11.09 -15.60
N PHE A 277 -12.33 11.94 -14.94
CA PHE A 277 -12.73 11.71 -13.55
C PHE A 277 -13.61 10.46 -13.41
N LEU A 278 -14.55 10.23 -14.36
CA LEU A 278 -15.37 9.02 -14.37
C LEU A 278 -14.55 7.76 -14.64
N ALA A 279 -13.60 7.82 -15.59
CA ALA A 279 -12.70 6.70 -15.86
C ALA A 279 -11.84 6.35 -14.62
N TRP A 280 -11.28 7.36 -13.96
CA TRP A 280 -10.53 7.18 -12.72
C TRP A 280 -11.40 6.64 -11.58
N SER A 281 -12.61 7.17 -11.42
CA SER A 281 -13.58 6.68 -10.43
C SER A 281 -13.98 5.23 -10.71
N GLY A 282 -14.22 4.89 -11.98
CA GLY A 282 -14.49 3.51 -12.41
C GLY A 282 -13.35 2.57 -12.05
N LEU A 283 -12.10 2.96 -12.35
CA LEU A 283 -10.92 2.17 -11.97
C LEU A 283 -10.83 1.99 -10.44
N ALA A 284 -10.96 3.08 -9.67
CA ALA A 284 -10.91 3.03 -8.21
C ALA A 284 -11.96 2.11 -7.61
N LEU A 285 -13.20 2.18 -8.10
CA LEU A 285 -14.31 1.31 -7.67
C LEU A 285 -14.10 -0.15 -8.09
N GLY A 286 -13.55 -0.40 -9.28
CA GLY A 286 -13.21 -1.74 -9.75
C GLY A 286 -12.12 -2.39 -8.89
N LEU A 287 -11.08 -1.63 -8.55
CA LEU A 287 -10.05 -2.09 -7.61
C LEU A 287 -10.64 -2.32 -6.20
N THR A 288 -11.55 -1.46 -5.75
CA THR A 288 -12.28 -1.65 -4.49
C THR A 288 -13.14 -2.91 -4.52
N ALA A 289 -13.82 -3.19 -5.63
CA ALA A 289 -14.55 -4.45 -5.81
C ALA A 289 -13.64 -5.67 -5.65
N LEU A 290 -12.42 -5.63 -6.20
CA LEU A 290 -11.41 -6.69 -6.01
C LEU A 290 -10.93 -6.81 -4.56
N VAL A 291 -10.78 -5.69 -3.85
CA VAL A 291 -10.45 -5.68 -2.41
C VAL A 291 -11.52 -6.44 -1.62
N TYR A 292 -12.79 -6.15 -1.88
CA TYR A 292 -13.90 -6.84 -1.20
C TYR A 292 -14.08 -8.28 -1.69
N ALA A 293 -13.91 -8.55 -2.98
CA ALA A 293 -14.10 -9.89 -3.53
C ALA A 293 -13.03 -10.88 -3.06
N ARG A 294 -11.74 -10.46 -2.99
CA ARG A 294 -10.64 -11.41 -2.79
C ARG A 294 -9.46 -10.89 -1.98
N LEU A 295 -9.01 -9.64 -2.20
CA LEU A 295 -7.71 -9.18 -1.74
C LEU A 295 -7.68 -8.84 -0.23
N GLY A 296 -8.83 -8.47 0.35
CA GLY A 296 -8.94 -8.09 1.76
C GLY A 296 -8.33 -6.72 2.10
N PRO A 297 -8.36 -6.33 3.39
CA PRO A 297 -7.94 -5.00 3.84
C PRO A 297 -6.46 -4.71 3.62
N ALA A 298 -5.61 -5.73 3.58
CA ALA A 298 -4.17 -5.60 3.33
C ALA A 298 -3.86 -5.00 1.93
N ALA A 299 -4.81 -5.08 0.98
CA ALA A 299 -4.65 -4.49 -0.35
C ALA A 299 -4.64 -2.96 -0.35
N LEU A 300 -5.23 -2.31 0.63
CA LEU A 300 -5.16 -0.85 0.77
C LEU A 300 -3.77 -0.36 1.23
N ARG A 301 -2.90 -1.28 1.67
CA ARG A 301 -1.48 -1.01 1.98
C ARG A 301 -1.26 -0.04 3.13
N LYS A 302 -2.23 0.10 4.04
CA LYS A 302 -2.13 1.02 5.16
C LYS A 302 -0.96 0.65 6.10
N ARG A 303 -0.09 1.62 6.40
CA ARG A 303 1.07 1.46 7.27
C ARG A 303 1.23 2.68 8.18
N GLN A 304 1.46 2.47 9.46
CA GLN A 304 1.66 3.55 10.43
C GLN A 304 0.64 4.70 10.26
N GLY A 305 -0.63 4.36 9.97
CA GLY A 305 -1.70 5.32 9.78
C GLY A 305 -1.79 5.92 8.36
N GLY A 306 -0.74 5.88 7.56
CA GLY A 306 -0.72 6.40 6.21
C GLY A 306 -1.06 5.35 5.14
N LEU A 307 -1.57 5.81 4.02
CA LEU A 307 -1.66 5.06 2.77
C LEU A 307 -0.50 5.47 1.87
N PRO A 308 0.20 4.51 1.21
CA PRO A 308 1.24 4.86 0.25
C PRO A 308 0.69 5.75 -0.88
N PRO A 309 1.53 6.60 -1.50
CA PRO A 309 1.09 7.49 -2.59
C PRO A 309 0.37 6.76 -3.73
N ALA A 310 0.83 5.55 -4.08
CA ALA A 310 0.17 4.72 -5.10
C ALA A 310 -1.26 4.33 -4.69
N SER A 311 -1.48 3.90 -3.43
CA SER A 311 -2.83 3.59 -2.93
C SER A 311 -3.71 4.84 -2.84
N LEU A 312 -3.15 5.97 -2.35
CA LEU A 312 -3.87 7.24 -2.30
C LEU A 312 -4.33 7.65 -3.71
N TRP A 313 -3.44 7.60 -4.69
CA TRP A 313 -3.74 7.99 -6.07
C TRP A 313 -4.78 7.07 -6.71
N LEU A 314 -4.59 5.75 -6.64
CA LEU A 314 -5.48 4.79 -7.29
C LEU A 314 -6.89 4.77 -6.67
N PHE A 315 -6.98 4.84 -5.34
CA PHE A 315 -8.25 4.74 -4.62
C PHE A 315 -8.85 6.10 -4.25
N TRP A 316 -8.26 7.22 -4.66
CA TRP A 316 -8.68 8.56 -4.21
C TRP A 316 -10.18 8.82 -4.33
N PRO A 317 -10.88 8.53 -5.47
CA PRO A 317 -12.32 8.75 -5.56
C PRO A 317 -13.11 7.95 -4.53
N TYR A 318 -12.73 6.69 -4.28
CA TYR A 318 -13.32 5.85 -3.23
C TYR A 318 -13.02 6.38 -1.83
N LEU A 319 -11.77 6.73 -1.55
CA LEU A 319 -11.34 7.25 -0.24
C LEU A 319 -12.03 8.57 0.10
N ALA A 320 -12.17 9.46 -0.89
CA ALA A 320 -12.90 10.72 -0.73
C ALA A 320 -14.38 10.46 -0.41
N GLY A 321 -15.01 9.52 -1.13
CA GLY A 321 -16.38 9.08 -0.84
C GLY A 321 -16.52 8.49 0.56
N ALA A 322 -15.61 7.61 0.99
CA ALA A 322 -15.59 7.03 2.32
C ALA A 322 -15.42 8.10 3.42
N TRP A 323 -14.54 9.09 3.17
CA TRP A 323 -14.35 10.22 4.10
C TRP A 323 -15.60 11.08 4.21
N LEU A 324 -16.21 11.47 3.08
CA LEU A 324 -17.45 12.24 3.05
C LEU A 324 -18.59 11.49 3.76
N ASN A 325 -18.73 10.19 3.46
CA ASN A 325 -19.70 9.31 4.12
C ASN A 325 -19.51 9.32 5.64
N SER A 326 -18.27 9.13 6.10
CA SER A 326 -17.96 9.18 7.54
C SER A 326 -18.37 10.51 8.17
N ARG A 327 -18.07 11.64 7.53
CA ARG A 327 -18.40 12.99 8.05
C ARG A 327 -19.90 13.26 8.03
N TRP A 328 -20.58 12.82 6.98
CA TRP A 328 -22.02 12.99 6.84
C TRP A 328 -22.81 12.27 7.92
N TRP A 329 -22.55 10.98 8.11
CA TRP A 329 -23.27 10.16 9.09
C TRP A 329 -22.94 10.50 10.54
N THR A 330 -21.75 10.99 10.82
CA THR A 330 -21.33 11.35 12.18
C THR A 330 -21.46 12.84 12.51
N ARG A 331 -22.09 13.63 11.63
CA ARG A 331 -22.23 15.11 11.83
C ARG A 331 -22.92 15.48 13.15
N GLY A 332 -23.90 14.70 13.60
CA GLY A 332 -24.61 14.89 14.86
C GLY A 332 -23.87 14.38 16.10
N ARG A 333 -22.76 13.65 15.92
CA ARG A 333 -22.00 12.98 17.00
C ARG A 333 -20.52 12.94 16.68
N PRO A 334 -19.86 14.10 16.55
CA PRO A 334 -18.45 14.15 16.17
C PRO A 334 -17.49 13.73 17.29
N ALA A 335 -17.92 13.87 18.55
CA ALA A 335 -17.08 13.56 19.71
C ALA A 335 -17.02 12.05 19.97
N PRO A 336 -15.91 11.56 20.52
CA PRO A 336 -15.82 10.18 21.02
C PRO A 336 -16.62 10.02 22.31
N ASP A 337 -17.14 8.80 22.54
CA ASP A 337 -17.86 8.45 23.77
C ASP A 337 -16.98 7.59 24.66
N HIS A 338 -17.00 7.88 25.98
CA HIS A 338 -16.33 7.07 26.99
C HIS A 338 -17.08 5.76 27.22
N VAL A 339 -16.37 4.63 27.15
CA VAL A 339 -17.00 3.32 27.29
C VAL A 339 -16.59 2.59 28.56
N ALA A 340 -15.30 2.52 28.85
CA ALA A 340 -14.80 1.87 30.06
C ALA A 340 -13.39 2.36 30.40
N ASP A 341 -13.09 2.55 31.68
CA ASP A 341 -11.79 3.01 32.16
C ASP A 341 -11.22 4.15 31.28
N ARG A 342 -10.06 3.90 30.64
CA ARG A 342 -9.41 4.84 29.71
C ARG A 342 -9.72 4.54 28.25
N ILE A 343 -10.83 3.84 27.94
CA ILE A 343 -11.19 3.42 26.57
C ILE A 343 -12.36 4.23 26.07
N TRP A 344 -12.16 4.82 24.89
CA TRP A 344 -13.14 5.65 24.19
C TRP A 344 -13.39 5.09 22.80
N ILE A 345 -14.59 5.28 22.29
CA ILE A 345 -14.98 4.90 20.91
C ILE A 345 -15.36 6.13 20.13
N GLY A 346 -14.86 6.25 18.89
CA GLY A 346 -15.19 7.36 18.01
C GLY A 346 -14.99 7.05 16.53
N ARG A 347 -15.37 8.01 15.70
CA ARG A 347 -15.00 7.99 14.28
C ARG A 347 -13.50 8.25 14.12
N MET A 348 -12.96 7.96 12.92
CA MET A 348 -11.60 8.37 12.57
C MET A 348 -11.49 9.90 12.67
N PRO A 349 -10.66 10.44 13.58
CA PRO A 349 -10.51 11.88 13.73
C PRO A 349 -9.72 12.48 12.57
N GLY A 350 -10.02 13.74 12.23
CA GLY A 350 -9.13 14.54 11.40
C GLY A 350 -7.94 15.07 12.22
N ARG A 351 -6.94 15.65 11.53
CA ARG A 351 -5.73 16.16 12.19
C ARG A 351 -6.05 17.13 13.34
N ARG A 352 -6.82 18.19 13.06
CA ARG A 352 -7.21 19.20 14.07
C ARG A 352 -8.08 18.62 15.18
N GLU A 353 -8.87 17.58 14.88
CA GLU A 353 -9.68 16.89 15.89
C GLU A 353 -8.78 16.09 16.83
N LEU A 354 -7.81 15.35 16.29
CA LEU A 354 -6.87 14.57 17.09
C LEU A 354 -5.99 15.46 17.97
N GLU A 355 -5.50 16.58 17.44
CA GLU A 355 -4.74 17.59 18.21
C GLU A 355 -5.56 18.13 19.40
N ARG A 356 -6.85 18.44 19.18
CA ARG A 356 -7.76 18.87 20.25
C ARG A 356 -8.04 17.77 21.27
N LEU A 357 -8.21 16.53 20.83
CA LEU A 357 -8.43 15.38 21.72
C LEU A 357 -7.19 15.11 22.58
N ALA A 358 -6.00 15.17 22.01
CA ALA A 358 -4.76 14.99 22.76
C ALA A 358 -4.55 16.10 23.80
N ALA A 359 -4.95 17.34 23.47
CA ALA A 359 -4.86 18.49 24.39
C ALA A 359 -6.05 18.61 25.35
N SER A 360 -7.05 17.73 25.27
CA SER A 360 -8.21 17.75 26.15
C SER A 360 -7.87 17.28 27.57
N GLU A 361 -8.74 17.56 28.53
CA GLU A 361 -8.63 17.08 29.91
C GLU A 361 -8.53 15.55 30.05
N HIS A 362 -9.01 14.82 29.03
CA HIS A 362 -8.95 13.36 28.98
C HIS A 362 -7.57 12.84 28.55
N GLY A 363 -6.71 13.68 27.96
CA GLY A 363 -5.33 13.36 27.64
C GLY A 363 -5.18 12.12 26.76
N PHE A 364 -5.79 12.10 25.57
CA PHE A 364 -5.64 10.97 24.65
C PHE A 364 -4.19 10.83 24.20
N ASP A 365 -3.57 9.72 24.53
CA ASP A 365 -2.19 9.39 24.24
C ASP A 365 -2.03 8.11 23.38
N ALA A 366 -3.15 7.47 23.02
CA ALA A 366 -3.14 6.32 22.12
C ALA A 366 -4.34 6.30 21.16
N LEU A 367 -4.10 5.79 19.95
CA LEU A 367 -5.11 5.55 18.93
C LEU A 367 -5.05 4.10 18.44
N LEU A 368 -6.15 3.36 18.58
CA LEU A 368 -6.33 2.07 17.91
C LEU A 368 -7.21 2.25 16.68
N ASP A 369 -6.58 2.16 15.52
CA ASP A 369 -7.19 2.40 14.22
C ASP A 369 -7.65 1.07 13.58
N LEU A 370 -8.95 0.96 13.35
CA LEU A 370 -9.60 -0.20 12.72
C LEU A 370 -10.09 0.07 11.30
N ALA A 371 -9.97 1.32 10.81
CA ALA A 371 -10.42 1.66 9.46
C ALA A 371 -9.35 1.28 8.42
N ALA A 372 -9.68 0.42 7.48
CA ALA A 372 -8.78 0.09 6.37
C ALA A 372 -8.72 1.24 5.34
N GLU A 373 -9.87 1.88 5.08
CA GLU A 373 -10.11 2.85 4.01
C GLU A 373 -9.77 4.30 4.35
N LEU A 374 -9.69 4.66 5.62
CA LEU A 374 -9.38 6.03 6.01
C LEU A 374 -7.95 6.17 6.49
N PRO A 375 -7.14 7.08 5.91
CA PRO A 375 -5.84 7.39 6.47
C PRO A 375 -6.01 8.06 7.84
N ALA A 376 -5.22 7.65 8.81
CA ALA A 376 -5.08 8.40 10.04
C ALA A 376 -4.27 9.69 9.77
N PRO A 377 -4.42 10.75 10.56
CA PRO A 377 -3.65 11.98 10.40
C PRO A 377 -2.14 11.70 10.39
N ALA A 378 -1.44 12.11 9.33
CA ALA A 378 -0.03 11.76 9.08
C ALA A 378 0.95 12.34 10.11
N SER A 379 0.58 13.37 10.82
CA SER A 379 1.33 13.91 11.94
C SER A 379 0.50 13.75 13.19
N PHE A 380 0.79 12.70 13.96
CA PHE A 380 0.40 12.67 15.35
C PHE A 380 1.21 13.77 16.05
N ALA A 381 0.64 14.94 16.14
CA ALA A 381 1.23 16.06 16.87
C ALA A 381 1.10 15.91 18.41
N GLY A 382 0.76 14.73 18.87
CA GLY A 382 0.99 14.34 20.24
C GLY A 382 2.44 13.89 20.34
N GLY A 383 3.29 14.58 21.03
CA GLY A 383 4.71 14.40 21.17
C GLY A 383 5.26 12.96 21.09
N GLU A 384 6.50 12.75 21.44
CA GLU A 384 7.20 11.45 21.35
C GLU A 384 6.47 10.29 22.07
N ASP A 385 5.51 10.59 22.94
CA ASP A 385 4.76 9.62 23.74
C ASP A 385 3.45 9.09 23.15
N PHE A 386 2.96 9.62 22.01
CA PHE A 386 1.70 9.17 21.42
C PHE A 386 1.82 7.81 20.71
N VAL A 387 1.00 6.84 21.11
CA VAL A 387 1.06 5.48 20.58
C VAL A 387 -0.01 5.25 19.51
N TYR A 388 0.40 4.98 18.29
CA TYR A 388 -0.49 4.55 17.21
C TYR A 388 -0.43 3.04 17.00
N ALA A 389 -1.60 2.39 16.99
CA ALA A 389 -1.75 0.99 16.64
C ALA A 389 -2.86 0.82 15.58
N ALA A 390 -2.65 -0.08 14.61
CA ALA A 390 -3.66 -0.34 13.57
C ALA A 390 -3.90 -1.83 13.36
N VAL A 391 -5.19 -2.18 13.20
CA VAL A 391 -5.63 -3.47 12.68
C VAL A 391 -6.72 -3.18 11.65
N PRO A 392 -6.36 -3.00 10.37
CA PRO A 392 -7.31 -2.60 9.35
C PRO A 392 -8.39 -3.65 9.11
N LEU A 393 -9.65 -3.27 9.25
CA LEU A 393 -10.85 -4.06 8.96
C LEU A 393 -11.65 -3.38 7.85
N LEU A 394 -12.25 -4.15 6.93
CA LEU A 394 -13.09 -3.60 5.86
C LEU A 394 -14.42 -3.08 6.41
N GLU A 395 -14.90 -1.93 5.88
CA GLU A 395 -16.21 -1.36 6.21
C GLU A 395 -17.33 -2.27 5.70
N GLY A 396 -18.36 -2.48 6.51
CA GLY A 396 -19.55 -3.25 6.13
C GLY A 396 -19.34 -4.77 5.98
N ALA A 397 -18.11 -5.27 6.05
CA ALA A 397 -17.80 -6.71 6.01
C ALA A 397 -17.90 -7.36 7.39
N ILE A 398 -18.10 -8.67 7.42
CA ILE A 398 -17.96 -9.46 8.64
C ILE A 398 -16.44 -9.61 8.92
N PRO A 399 -15.92 -9.11 10.04
CA PRO A 399 -14.48 -9.13 10.28
C PRO A 399 -14.00 -10.56 10.59
N ASP A 400 -12.77 -10.86 10.17
CA ASP A 400 -12.11 -12.11 10.52
C ASP A 400 -11.91 -12.22 12.03
N PRO A 401 -12.31 -13.32 12.67
CA PRO A 401 -12.10 -13.54 14.10
C PRO A 401 -10.65 -13.40 14.56
N GLU A 402 -9.67 -13.77 13.72
CA GLU A 402 -8.25 -13.58 14.04
C GLU A 402 -7.86 -12.10 14.06
N ASP A 403 -8.40 -11.29 13.12
CA ASP A 403 -8.15 -9.87 13.07
C ASP A 403 -8.78 -9.14 14.25
N VAL A 404 -10.02 -9.51 14.62
CA VAL A 404 -10.66 -9.02 15.84
C VAL A 404 -9.83 -9.40 17.07
N GLY A 405 -9.35 -10.63 17.15
CA GLY A 405 -8.48 -11.08 18.24
C GLY A 405 -7.17 -10.28 18.31
N ARG A 406 -6.56 -9.98 17.16
CA ARG A 406 -5.35 -9.12 17.09
C ARG A 406 -5.63 -7.70 17.58
N ALA A 407 -6.78 -7.14 17.21
CA ALA A 407 -7.19 -5.80 17.66
C ALA A 407 -7.41 -5.77 19.17
N VAL A 408 -8.08 -6.78 19.73
CA VAL A 408 -8.31 -6.94 21.17
C VAL A 408 -6.99 -7.03 21.93
N LEU A 409 -6.04 -7.84 21.47
CA LEU A 409 -4.71 -7.95 22.11
C LEU A 409 -3.92 -6.65 22.04
N ARG A 410 -4.07 -5.85 20.97
CA ARG A 410 -3.44 -4.52 20.89
C ARG A 410 -4.09 -3.55 21.86
N LEU A 411 -5.42 -3.54 21.96
CA LEU A 411 -6.16 -2.73 22.92
C LEU A 411 -5.76 -3.09 24.36
N ASP A 412 -5.68 -4.39 24.67
CA ASP A 412 -5.29 -4.87 25.99
C ASP A 412 -3.86 -4.43 26.38
N ARG A 413 -2.93 -4.42 25.42
CA ARG A 413 -1.56 -3.89 25.66
C ARG A 413 -1.57 -2.40 25.97
N LEU A 414 -2.31 -1.59 25.19
CA LEU A 414 -2.44 -0.16 25.41
C LEU A 414 -3.05 0.12 26.80
N HIS A 415 -4.13 -0.58 27.14
CA HIS A 415 -4.77 -0.47 28.44
C HIS A 415 -3.85 -0.84 29.61
N ARG A 416 -3.11 -1.96 29.51
CA ARG A 416 -2.13 -2.37 30.54
C ARG A 416 -0.96 -1.37 30.67
N ALA A 417 -0.63 -0.67 29.61
CA ALA A 417 0.37 0.41 29.64
C ALA A 417 -0.18 1.72 30.21
N GLY A 418 -1.44 1.73 30.70
CA GLY A 418 -2.08 2.89 31.30
C GLY A 418 -2.50 3.98 30.31
N ARG A 419 -2.58 3.65 29.01
CA ARG A 419 -2.86 4.62 27.93
C ARG A 419 -4.36 4.97 27.84
N THR A 420 -4.66 6.25 27.65
CA THR A 420 -6.00 6.74 27.30
C THR A 420 -6.22 6.57 25.79
N THR A 421 -6.96 5.54 25.44
CA THR A 421 -7.01 5.05 24.05
C THR A 421 -8.33 5.39 23.38
N LEU A 422 -8.25 6.04 22.21
CA LEU A 422 -9.36 6.16 21.27
C LEU A 422 -9.36 4.97 20.31
N VAL A 423 -10.42 4.14 20.37
CA VAL A 423 -10.67 3.07 19.40
C VAL A 423 -11.55 3.61 18.29
N CYS A 424 -11.03 3.70 17.06
CA CYS A 424 -11.73 4.33 15.96
C CYS A 424 -11.87 3.41 14.74
N CYS A 425 -12.97 3.56 14.03
CA CYS A 425 -13.19 3.09 12.66
C CYS A 425 -13.78 4.26 11.85
N ALA A 426 -14.37 4.03 10.67
CA ALA A 426 -14.93 5.14 9.88
C ALA A 426 -16.00 5.93 10.65
N LEU A 427 -16.96 5.25 11.28
CA LEU A 427 -18.08 5.83 12.00
C LEU A 427 -17.94 5.73 13.53
N GLY A 428 -17.13 4.78 14.02
CA GLY A 428 -17.05 4.46 15.45
C GLY A 428 -18.28 3.71 15.98
N GLU A 429 -18.97 2.95 15.13
CA GLU A 429 -20.27 2.32 15.49
C GLU A 429 -20.26 0.80 15.40
N VAL A 430 -19.58 0.20 14.44
CA VAL A 430 -19.62 -1.26 14.22
C VAL A 430 -18.29 -1.91 14.59
N ARG A 431 -17.22 -1.66 13.84
CA ARG A 431 -15.90 -2.29 14.02
C ARG A 431 -15.30 -1.96 15.39
N SER A 432 -15.34 -0.69 15.79
CA SER A 432 -14.84 -0.23 17.09
C SER A 432 -15.65 -0.82 18.24
N ALA A 433 -17.00 -0.82 18.11
CA ALA A 433 -17.88 -1.37 19.12
C ALA A 433 -17.67 -2.88 19.32
N LEU A 434 -17.53 -3.63 18.22
CA LEU A 434 -17.26 -5.08 18.29
C LEU A 434 -15.94 -5.38 19.01
N VAL A 435 -14.85 -4.69 18.63
CA VAL A 435 -13.53 -4.90 19.25
C VAL A 435 -13.55 -4.56 20.74
N VAL A 436 -14.20 -3.45 21.13
CA VAL A 436 -14.29 -3.06 22.54
C VAL A 436 -15.19 -4.01 23.32
N ALA A 437 -16.32 -4.47 22.77
CA ALA A 437 -17.19 -5.45 23.42
C ALA A 437 -16.47 -6.79 23.64
N VAL A 438 -15.74 -7.30 22.64
CA VAL A 438 -14.94 -8.52 22.78
C VAL A 438 -13.82 -8.33 23.82
N TRP A 439 -13.18 -7.15 23.86
CA TRP A 439 -12.17 -6.84 24.88
C TRP A 439 -12.75 -6.80 26.29
N LEU A 440 -13.91 -6.17 26.49
CA LEU A 440 -14.61 -6.15 27.77
C LEU A 440 -14.94 -7.56 28.25
N SER A 441 -15.54 -8.39 27.37
CA SER A 441 -15.85 -9.79 27.68
C SER A 441 -14.57 -10.60 27.99
N PHE A 442 -13.51 -10.41 27.23
CA PHE A 442 -12.21 -11.08 27.47
C PHE A 442 -11.58 -10.72 28.83
N ARG A 443 -11.75 -9.46 29.27
CA ARG A 443 -11.21 -8.96 30.55
C ARG A 443 -12.05 -9.34 31.76
N SER A 444 -13.37 -9.17 31.66
CA SER A 444 -14.28 -9.37 32.77
C SER A 444 -14.77 -10.82 32.92
N GLY A 445 -14.69 -11.63 31.84
CA GLY A 445 -15.32 -12.94 31.78
C GLY A 445 -16.86 -12.91 31.59
N ALA A 446 -17.45 -11.71 31.45
CA ALA A 446 -18.89 -11.54 31.22
C ALA A 446 -19.30 -12.06 29.82
N PRO A 447 -20.55 -12.46 29.61
CA PRO A 447 -21.07 -12.82 28.30
C PRO A 447 -20.89 -11.71 27.30
N LEU A 448 -20.54 -12.06 26.03
CA LEU A 448 -20.35 -11.07 24.98
C LEU A 448 -21.61 -10.22 24.74
N ALA A 449 -22.80 -10.81 24.88
CA ALA A 449 -24.06 -10.10 24.72
C ALA A 449 -24.21 -8.93 25.71
N ASP A 450 -23.81 -9.13 26.97
CA ASP A 450 -23.85 -8.10 28.00
C ASP A 450 -22.84 -6.98 27.71
N ALA A 451 -21.64 -7.34 27.23
CA ALA A 451 -20.63 -6.39 26.82
C ALA A 451 -21.11 -5.54 25.62
N VAL A 452 -21.73 -6.18 24.61
CA VAL A 452 -22.33 -5.48 23.46
C VAL A 452 -23.42 -4.50 23.92
N ALA A 453 -24.34 -4.94 24.77
CA ALA A 453 -25.38 -4.08 25.35
C ALA A 453 -24.77 -2.92 26.15
N GLY A 454 -23.69 -3.17 26.90
CA GLY A 454 -22.94 -2.15 27.64
C GLY A 454 -22.34 -1.07 26.73
N VAL A 455 -21.72 -1.47 25.64
CA VAL A 455 -21.16 -0.54 24.64
C VAL A 455 -22.28 0.25 23.95
N ALA A 456 -23.38 -0.41 23.54
CA ALA A 456 -24.52 0.22 22.87
C ALA A 456 -25.23 1.29 23.75
N ARG A 457 -25.28 1.08 25.05
CA ARG A 457 -25.80 2.10 26.00
C ARG A 457 -24.92 3.36 26.05
N ARG A 458 -23.61 3.22 25.86
CA ARG A 458 -22.64 4.33 25.96
C ARG A 458 -22.44 5.02 24.61
N ARG A 459 -22.43 4.29 23.50
CA ARG A 459 -22.29 4.81 22.15
C ARG A 459 -23.59 4.58 21.37
N ARG A 460 -24.34 5.68 21.12
CA ARG A 460 -25.54 5.63 20.27
C ARG A 460 -25.16 5.32 18.81
N GLY A 461 -25.99 4.50 18.13
CA GLY A 461 -25.76 4.12 16.74
C GLY A 461 -24.99 2.80 16.59
N VAL A 462 -24.58 2.18 17.68
CA VAL A 462 -24.02 0.82 17.65
C VAL A 462 -25.12 -0.17 17.25
N ALA A 463 -24.93 -0.81 16.08
CA ALA A 463 -25.80 -1.83 15.54
C ALA A 463 -24.93 -3.03 15.10
N LEU A 464 -24.78 -4.00 16.00
CA LEU A 464 -24.10 -5.26 15.70
C LEU A 464 -25.15 -6.31 15.38
N ASP A 465 -25.13 -6.83 14.17
CA ASP A 465 -25.94 -7.96 13.74
C ASP A 465 -25.40 -9.29 14.27
N GLU A 466 -26.20 -10.34 14.12
CA GLU A 466 -25.88 -11.68 14.59
C GLU A 466 -24.56 -12.20 13.99
N ALA A 467 -24.29 -11.96 12.71
CA ALA A 467 -23.08 -12.43 12.03
C ALA A 467 -21.81 -11.80 12.62
N ARG A 468 -21.85 -10.49 12.95
CA ARG A 468 -20.74 -9.79 13.60
C ARG A 468 -20.56 -10.23 15.05
N ILE A 469 -21.66 -10.49 15.78
CA ILE A 469 -21.61 -11.04 17.13
C ILE A 469 -20.99 -12.45 17.11
N GLN A 470 -21.35 -13.30 16.15
CA GLN A 470 -20.75 -14.63 15.99
C GLN A 470 -19.25 -14.56 15.68
N ALA A 471 -18.83 -13.63 14.82
CA ALA A 471 -17.41 -13.35 14.57
C ALA A 471 -16.68 -12.93 15.86
N GLY A 472 -17.30 -12.06 16.66
CA GLY A 472 -16.80 -11.66 17.98
C GLY A 472 -16.69 -12.84 18.96
N GLN A 473 -17.70 -13.72 19.02
CA GLN A 473 -17.67 -14.93 19.84
C GLN A 473 -16.55 -15.90 19.40
N ALA A 474 -16.34 -16.06 18.10
CA ALA A 474 -15.24 -16.86 17.57
C ALA A 474 -13.88 -16.26 17.95
N ALA A 475 -13.71 -14.93 17.85
CA ALA A 475 -12.51 -14.23 18.30
C ALA A 475 -12.25 -14.42 19.80
N LEU A 476 -13.29 -14.31 20.63
CA LEU A 476 -13.21 -14.51 22.07
C LEU A 476 -12.75 -15.93 22.40
N ARG A 477 -13.32 -16.95 21.74
CA ARG A 477 -12.90 -18.35 21.90
C ARG A 477 -11.42 -18.54 21.56
N LEU A 478 -10.92 -17.97 20.46
CA LEU A 478 -9.51 -18.02 20.08
C LEU A 478 -8.61 -17.35 21.13
N LEU A 479 -9.01 -16.20 21.65
CA LEU A 479 -8.26 -15.48 22.70
C LEU A 479 -8.17 -16.29 23.99
N LEU A 480 -9.28 -16.86 24.44
CA LEU A 480 -9.33 -17.70 25.66
C LEU A 480 -8.51 -18.98 25.49
N ALA A 481 -8.56 -19.63 24.33
CA ALA A 481 -7.71 -20.78 24.01
C ALA A 481 -6.21 -20.44 24.07
N ARG A 482 -5.81 -19.32 23.47
CA ARG A 482 -4.41 -18.82 23.54
C ARG A 482 -3.97 -18.49 24.96
N LYS A 483 -4.83 -17.88 25.76
CA LYS A 483 -4.55 -17.58 27.17
C LYS A 483 -4.31 -18.86 27.94
N ARG A 484 -5.21 -19.87 27.83
CA ARG A 484 -5.06 -21.19 28.47
C ARG A 484 -3.77 -21.91 28.06
N ALA A 485 -3.43 -21.87 26.77
CA ALA A 485 -2.18 -22.46 26.26
C ALA A 485 -0.93 -21.74 26.82
N GLY A 486 -0.94 -20.42 26.93
CA GLY A 486 0.11 -19.64 27.56
C GLY A 486 0.27 -19.97 29.05
N ASP A 487 -0.84 -20.01 29.81
CA ASP A 487 -0.84 -20.36 31.24
C ASP A 487 -0.31 -21.78 31.46
N LEU A 488 -0.68 -22.73 30.57
CA LEU A 488 -0.17 -24.10 30.62
C LEU A 488 1.32 -24.18 30.35
N ALA A 489 1.79 -23.47 29.31
CA ALA A 489 3.22 -23.41 28.98
C ALA A 489 4.05 -22.81 30.11
N GLU A 490 3.54 -21.78 30.79
CA GLU A 490 4.18 -21.18 31.95
C GLU A 490 4.22 -22.14 33.15
N ARG A 491 3.13 -22.84 33.44
CA ARG A 491 3.11 -23.88 34.49
C ARG A 491 4.10 -25.00 34.20
N LEU A 492 4.19 -25.45 32.95
CA LEU A 492 5.16 -26.47 32.54
C LEU A 492 6.61 -25.99 32.64
N SER A 493 6.88 -24.71 32.30
CA SER A 493 8.20 -24.13 32.45
C SER A 493 8.62 -24.04 33.94
N ARG A 494 7.73 -23.58 34.81
CA ARG A 494 7.97 -23.53 36.26
C ARG A 494 8.19 -24.93 36.83
N TRP A 495 7.39 -25.91 36.42
CA TRP A 495 7.55 -27.30 36.84
C TRP A 495 8.90 -27.89 36.41
N ARG A 496 9.33 -27.64 35.14
CA ARG A 496 10.64 -28.07 34.64
C ARG A 496 11.79 -27.40 35.38
N ALA A 497 11.64 -26.13 35.73
CA ALA A 497 12.66 -25.41 36.52
C ALA A 497 12.78 -25.99 37.92
N GLY A 498 11.67 -26.29 38.59
CA GLY A 498 11.64 -26.97 39.91
C GLY A 498 12.25 -28.37 39.88
N GLN A 499 11.99 -29.18 38.86
CA GLN A 499 12.60 -30.48 38.65
C GLN A 499 14.15 -30.38 38.49
N ARG A 500 14.64 -29.40 37.69
CA ARG A 500 16.08 -29.17 37.54
C ARG A 500 16.74 -28.77 38.85
N GLU A 501 16.06 -27.98 39.67
CA GLU A 501 16.55 -27.56 40.97
C GLU A 501 16.58 -28.69 41.99
N ALA A 502 15.54 -29.52 42.01
CA ALA A 502 15.47 -30.73 42.84
C ALA A 502 16.57 -31.74 42.45
N ILE A 503 16.81 -31.97 41.18
CA ILE A 503 17.90 -32.83 40.69
C ILE A 503 19.28 -32.24 41.12
N LYS A 504 19.50 -30.94 40.98
CA LYS A 504 20.75 -30.30 41.46
C LYS A 504 20.96 -30.49 42.95
N LYS A 505 19.93 -30.30 43.77
CA LYS A 505 19.99 -30.53 45.22
C LYS A 505 20.28 -31.99 45.58
N SER A 506 19.68 -32.94 44.89
CA SER A 506 19.95 -34.37 45.07
C SER A 506 21.39 -34.72 44.74
N PHE A 507 21.96 -34.19 43.65
CA PHE A 507 23.38 -34.37 43.32
C PHE A 507 24.31 -33.72 44.32
N HIS A 508 23.97 -32.53 44.85
CA HIS A 508 24.78 -31.86 45.85
C HIS A 508 24.82 -32.64 47.17
N ASN A 509 23.67 -33.10 47.66
CA ASN A 509 23.58 -33.92 48.86
C ASN A 509 24.28 -35.30 48.71
N SER A 510 24.24 -35.90 47.56
CA SER A 510 24.98 -37.15 47.26
C SER A 510 26.50 -36.93 47.29
N HIS A 511 26.98 -35.77 46.81
CA HIS A 511 28.40 -35.40 46.86
C HIS A 511 28.88 -35.08 48.30
N GLU A 512 28.05 -34.44 49.11
CA GLU A 512 28.34 -34.21 50.54
C GLU A 512 28.40 -35.50 51.33
N MET A 513 27.46 -36.43 51.13
CA MET A 513 27.49 -37.76 51.75
C MET A 513 28.73 -38.57 51.38
N ALA A 514 29.12 -38.53 50.07
CA ALA A 514 30.31 -39.22 49.62
C ALA A 514 31.62 -38.60 50.19
N SER A 515 31.65 -37.26 50.34
CA SER A 515 32.78 -36.54 50.93
C SER A 515 32.92 -36.79 52.45
N ASN A 516 31.81 -36.98 53.18
CA ASN A 516 31.85 -37.27 54.59
C ASN A 516 32.21 -38.74 54.90
N ALA A 517 31.80 -39.69 54.06
CA ALA A 517 32.18 -41.12 54.17
C ALA A 517 33.69 -41.35 53.90
N GLY A 518 34.36 -40.49 53.11
CA GLY A 518 35.80 -40.57 52.85
C GLY A 518 36.66 -39.87 53.94
N ARG A 519 36.06 -39.25 54.95
CA ARG A 519 36.80 -38.63 56.09
C ARG A 519 36.79 -39.48 57.38
N GLU A 520 35.99 -40.56 57.41
CA GLU A 520 35.92 -41.49 58.51
C GLU A 520 36.68 -42.83 58.25
N SER A 521 37.35 -42.97 57.13
CA SER A 521 38.26 -44.07 56.80
C SER A 521 39.72 -43.50 56.79
#